data_5f8cfc60b01e247d3d2c3099251fc88a
#
_entry.id   5f8cfc60b01e247d3d2c3099251fc88a
#
_cell.length_a   1.000
_cell.length_b   1.000
_cell.length_c   1.000
_cell.angle_alpha   90.00
_cell.angle_beta   90.00
_cell.angle_gamma   90.00
#
_symmetry.space_group_name_H-M   'P 1'
#
loop_
_entity.id
_entity.type
_entity.pdbx_description
1 polymer ?
#
loop_
_entity_poly.entity_id
_entity_poly.type
_entity_poly.pdbx_seq_one_letter_code
_entity_poly.pdbx_strand_id
1 'polypeptide(L)'
;RGALYHNFGDKKGLLAAVVAQVDGEMAQQAKAAASGVSDAWEKLVAEGIAYIRMAMDAEVQRIVLRDGPAFLGDPSQWPSQNSCLEATRETITRLIDSGIMKPVDADAAAHLLNSAALNAALWVASSSEPEKALPKMIDVFTQLAGGLRHSAI
;
A
#
# COMPACT_ATOMS: atom_id res chain seq x y z
N ARG A 1 13.20 14.01 -27.95
CA ARG A 1 14.06 13.04 -27.20
C ARG A 1 14.98 13.75 -26.20
N GLY A 2 15.63 14.88 -26.55
CA GLY A 2 16.60 15.57 -25.68
C GLY A 2 16.04 16.12 -24.37
N ALA A 3 14.82 16.71 -24.37
CA ALA A 3 14.21 17.33 -23.18
C ALA A 3 13.85 16.29 -22.09
N LEU A 4 13.39 15.10 -22.48
CA LEU A 4 13.08 14.00 -21.55
C LEU A 4 14.35 13.50 -20.83
N TYR A 5 15.44 13.32 -21.55
CA TYR A 5 16.71 12.89 -20.95
C TYR A 5 17.33 13.96 -20.04
N HIS A 6 17.09 15.22 -20.35
CA HIS A 6 17.63 16.32 -19.53
C HIS A 6 16.92 16.42 -18.16
N ASN A 7 15.62 16.08 -18.09
CA ASN A 7 14.83 16.17 -16.86
C ASN A 7 14.92 14.90 -15.98
N PHE A 8 15.14 13.71 -16.57
CA PHE A 8 15.09 12.43 -15.87
C PHE A 8 16.42 11.62 -15.92
N GLY A 9 17.47 12.18 -16.52
CA GLY A 9 18.81 11.58 -16.61
C GLY A 9 18.90 10.42 -17.60
N ASP A 10 18.06 9.39 -17.43
CA ASP A 10 18.01 8.22 -18.29
C ASP A 10 16.62 7.57 -18.30
N LYS A 11 16.48 6.43 -19.00
CA LYS A 11 15.22 5.67 -19.05
C LYS A 11 14.80 5.15 -17.68
N LYS A 12 15.75 4.81 -16.82
CA LYS A 12 15.48 4.30 -15.47
C LYS A 12 14.92 5.42 -14.58
N GLY A 13 15.49 6.62 -14.67
CA GLY A 13 14.99 7.80 -13.97
C GLY A 13 13.58 8.19 -14.40
N LEU A 14 13.28 8.12 -15.72
CA LEU A 14 11.93 8.34 -16.22
C LEU A 14 10.95 7.29 -15.67
N LEU A 15 11.30 6.01 -15.71
CA LEU A 15 10.46 4.96 -15.15
C LEU A 15 10.23 5.18 -13.65
N ALA A 16 11.27 5.52 -12.89
CA ALA A 16 11.17 5.81 -11.47
C ALA A 16 10.18 6.95 -11.18
N ALA A 17 10.20 8.01 -11.99
CA ALA A 17 9.26 9.13 -11.85
C ALA A 17 7.81 8.71 -12.14
N VAL A 18 7.60 7.90 -13.19
CA VAL A 18 6.25 7.39 -13.54
C VAL A 18 5.74 6.45 -12.45
N VAL A 19 6.57 5.53 -11.97
CA VAL A 19 6.20 4.61 -10.86
C VAL A 19 5.85 5.40 -9.59
N ALA A 20 6.66 6.39 -9.23
CA ALA A 20 6.40 7.23 -8.05
C ALA A 20 5.09 8.01 -8.17
N GLN A 21 4.76 8.50 -9.36
CA GLN A 21 3.50 9.18 -9.62
C GLN A 21 2.31 8.23 -9.45
N VAL A 22 2.33 7.08 -10.13
CA VAL A 22 1.22 6.10 -10.07
C VAL A 22 1.05 5.54 -8.65
N ASP A 23 2.13 5.21 -7.96
CA ASP A 23 2.09 4.72 -6.57
C ASP A 23 1.54 5.80 -5.61
N GLY A 24 1.91 7.08 -5.82
CA GLY A 24 1.34 8.20 -5.07
C GLY A 24 -0.16 8.39 -5.33
N GLU A 25 -0.62 8.22 -6.57
CA GLU A 25 -2.03 8.26 -6.93
C GLU A 25 -2.80 7.09 -6.29
N MET A 26 -2.21 5.89 -6.26
CA MET A 26 -2.77 4.74 -5.55
C MET A 26 -3.01 5.04 -4.07
N ALA A 27 -2.02 5.61 -3.38
CA ALA A 27 -2.15 5.97 -1.98
C ALA A 27 -3.26 7.02 -1.74
N GLN A 28 -3.39 8.01 -2.61
CA GLN A 28 -4.45 9.01 -2.53
C GLN A 28 -5.83 8.41 -2.78
N GLN A 29 -5.96 7.53 -3.78
CA GLN A 29 -7.21 6.85 -4.08
C GLN A 29 -7.62 5.90 -2.93
N ALA A 30 -6.68 5.21 -2.31
CA ALA A 30 -6.94 4.36 -1.15
C ALA A 30 -7.52 5.18 0.03
N LYS A 31 -6.93 6.33 0.33
CA LYS A 31 -7.44 7.27 1.35
C LYS A 31 -8.82 7.82 1.00
N ALA A 32 -9.03 8.19 -0.26
CA ALA A 32 -10.32 8.68 -0.75
C ALA A 32 -11.42 7.61 -0.64
N ALA A 33 -11.11 6.36 -1.00
CA ALA A 33 -12.04 5.23 -0.88
C ALA A 33 -12.49 4.96 0.56
N ALA A 34 -11.61 5.24 1.54
CA ALA A 34 -11.90 5.08 2.97
C ALA A 34 -12.45 6.35 3.64
N SER A 35 -12.61 7.46 2.91
CA SER A 35 -12.99 8.76 3.49
C SER A 35 -14.35 8.78 4.20
N GLY A 36 -15.29 7.94 3.75
CA GLY A 36 -16.61 7.80 4.36
C GLY A 36 -16.65 6.91 5.63
N VAL A 37 -15.55 6.27 5.99
CA VAL A 37 -15.47 5.41 7.17
C VAL A 37 -15.15 6.25 8.40
N SER A 38 -16.06 6.26 9.38
CA SER A 38 -15.93 7.09 10.59
C SER A 38 -15.06 6.47 11.69
N ASP A 39 -15.08 5.14 11.82
CA ASP A 39 -14.25 4.42 12.77
C ASP A 39 -12.78 4.42 12.30
N ALA A 40 -11.88 4.87 13.16
CA ALA A 40 -10.47 5.07 12.78
C ALA A 40 -9.74 3.74 12.48
N TRP A 41 -10.10 2.66 13.18
CA TRP A 41 -9.56 1.33 12.89
C TRP A 41 -10.07 0.78 11.57
N GLU A 42 -11.38 0.81 11.37
CA GLU A 42 -12.00 0.35 10.13
C GLU A 42 -11.49 1.17 8.92
N LYS A 43 -11.23 2.45 9.12
CA LYS A 43 -10.64 3.32 8.10
C LYS A 43 -9.24 2.86 7.71
N LEU A 44 -8.37 2.57 8.67
CA LEU A 44 -7.01 2.05 8.41
C LEU A 44 -7.06 0.75 7.61
N VAL A 45 -7.94 -0.18 7.99
CA VAL A 45 -8.11 -1.45 7.28
C VAL A 45 -8.68 -1.22 5.88
N ALA A 46 -9.68 -0.34 5.73
CA ALA A 46 -10.29 -0.02 4.45
C ALA A 46 -9.28 0.63 3.47
N GLU A 47 -8.37 1.47 3.94
CA GLU A 47 -7.27 2.02 3.13
C GLU A 47 -6.36 0.91 2.58
N GLY A 48 -5.96 -0.03 3.43
CA GLY A 48 -5.16 -1.20 3.00
C GLY A 48 -5.89 -2.07 1.99
N ILE A 49 -7.18 -2.35 2.21
CA ILE A 49 -8.01 -3.13 1.28
C ILE A 49 -8.15 -2.39 -0.06
N ALA A 50 -8.38 -1.09 -0.05
CA ALA A 50 -8.48 -0.28 -1.26
C ALA A 50 -7.18 -0.32 -2.07
N TYR A 51 -6.03 -0.23 -1.40
CA TYR A 51 -4.72 -0.39 -2.04
C TYR A 51 -4.56 -1.76 -2.71
N ILE A 52 -4.91 -2.85 -2.02
CA ILE A 52 -4.85 -4.22 -2.56
C ILE A 52 -5.76 -4.35 -3.80
N ARG A 53 -6.96 -3.77 -3.77
CA ARG A 53 -7.92 -3.80 -4.89
C ARG A 53 -7.38 -3.14 -6.16
N MET A 54 -6.50 -2.15 -6.04
CA MET A 54 -5.88 -1.49 -7.19
C MET A 54 -4.97 -2.42 -8.00
N ALA A 55 -4.59 -3.57 -7.47
CA ALA A 55 -3.92 -4.62 -8.23
C ALA A 55 -4.75 -5.17 -9.40
N MET A 56 -6.05 -4.88 -9.45
CA MET A 56 -6.92 -5.23 -10.58
C MET A 56 -6.88 -4.20 -11.72
N ASP A 57 -6.34 -3.01 -11.48
CA ASP A 57 -6.15 -2.00 -12.52
C ASP A 57 -5.00 -2.38 -13.45
N ALA A 58 -5.25 -2.38 -14.75
CA ALA A 58 -4.27 -2.83 -15.75
C ALA A 58 -3.02 -1.93 -15.83
N GLU A 59 -3.17 -0.63 -15.59
CA GLU A 59 -2.06 0.32 -15.58
C GLU A 59 -1.19 0.12 -14.32
N VAL A 60 -1.82 -0.02 -13.16
CA VAL A 60 -1.15 -0.33 -11.89
C VAL A 60 -0.40 -1.65 -11.98
N GLN A 61 -1.03 -2.70 -12.49
CA GLN A 61 -0.38 -4.00 -12.69
C GLN A 61 0.87 -3.87 -13.52
N ARG A 62 0.79 -3.19 -14.67
CA ARG A 62 1.91 -3.08 -15.59
C ARG A 62 3.03 -2.20 -15.02
N ILE A 63 2.70 -0.97 -14.58
CA ILE A 63 3.70 0.04 -14.22
C ILE A 63 4.29 -0.22 -12.83
N VAL A 64 3.43 -0.37 -11.82
CA VAL A 64 3.87 -0.43 -10.42
C VAL A 64 4.22 -1.84 -9.99
N LEU A 65 3.38 -2.82 -10.34
CA LEU A 65 3.48 -4.16 -9.76
C LEU A 65 4.32 -5.15 -10.60
N ARG A 66 4.60 -4.84 -11.86
CA ARG A 66 5.41 -5.70 -12.76
C ARG A 66 6.68 -5.00 -13.23
N ASP A 67 6.56 -3.90 -13.97
CA ASP A 67 7.72 -3.21 -14.55
C ASP A 67 8.55 -2.49 -13.48
N GLY A 68 7.89 -1.86 -12.50
CA GLY A 68 8.55 -1.19 -11.39
C GLY A 68 9.55 -2.10 -10.65
N PRO A 69 9.12 -3.22 -10.06
CA PRO A 69 10.03 -4.15 -9.38
C PRO A 69 11.12 -4.72 -10.28
N ALA A 70 10.78 -5.02 -11.54
CA ALA A 70 11.73 -5.61 -12.50
C ALA A 70 12.90 -4.68 -12.83
N PHE A 71 12.67 -3.35 -12.90
CA PHE A 71 13.68 -2.38 -13.31
C PHE A 71 14.20 -1.50 -12.18
N LEU A 72 13.42 -1.26 -11.13
CA LEU A 72 13.77 -0.39 -10.00
C LEU A 72 14.15 -1.15 -8.73
N GLY A 73 13.94 -2.45 -8.71
CA GLY A 73 14.21 -3.29 -7.55
C GLY A 73 13.07 -3.26 -6.52
N ASP A 74 13.41 -3.57 -5.27
CA ASP A 74 12.45 -3.77 -4.17
C ASP A 74 11.53 -2.57 -3.96
N PRO A 75 10.21 -2.74 -4.16
CA PRO A 75 9.23 -1.67 -3.95
C PRO A 75 9.23 -1.08 -2.53
N SER A 76 9.59 -1.87 -1.52
CA SER A 76 9.64 -1.40 -0.13
C SER A 76 10.67 -0.28 0.09
N GLN A 77 11.62 -0.14 -0.84
CA GLN A 77 12.67 0.89 -0.81
C GLN A 77 12.31 2.14 -1.63
N TRP A 78 11.17 2.18 -2.27
CA TRP A 78 10.79 3.33 -3.09
C TRP A 78 10.43 4.54 -2.22
N PRO A 79 10.78 5.78 -2.64
CA PRO A 79 10.50 6.99 -1.87
C PRO A 79 9.02 7.21 -1.55
N SER A 80 8.11 6.80 -2.44
CA SER A 80 6.65 6.89 -2.24
C SER A 80 6.18 6.05 -1.06
N GLN A 81 6.80 4.90 -0.80
CA GLN A 81 6.49 4.04 0.34
C GLN A 81 6.85 4.69 1.69
N ASN A 82 7.89 5.53 1.74
CA ASN A 82 8.26 6.24 2.96
C ASN A 82 7.18 7.22 3.42
N SER A 83 6.55 7.94 2.49
CA SER A 83 5.45 8.86 2.82
C SER A 83 4.21 8.13 3.31
N CYS A 84 3.88 6.99 2.71
CA CYS A 84 2.79 6.12 3.15
C CYS A 84 3.06 5.56 4.54
N LEU A 85 4.30 5.14 4.80
CA LEU A 85 4.74 4.59 6.07
C LEU A 85 4.55 5.61 7.22
N GLU A 86 4.99 6.85 7.02
CA GLU A 86 4.85 7.90 8.03
C GLU A 86 3.39 8.17 8.38
N ALA A 87 2.52 8.31 7.39
CA ALA A 87 1.09 8.51 7.59
C ALA A 87 0.42 7.33 8.33
N THR A 88 0.84 6.09 8.01
CA THR A 88 0.35 4.89 8.68
C THR A 88 0.83 4.84 10.13
N ARG A 89 2.10 5.17 10.40
CA ARG A 89 2.69 5.23 11.73
C ARG A 89 1.94 6.22 12.63
N GLU A 90 1.66 7.42 12.12
CA GLU A 90 0.89 8.43 12.87
C GLU A 90 -0.52 7.94 13.21
N THR A 91 -1.17 7.26 12.28
CA THR A 91 -2.51 6.69 12.50
C THR A 91 -2.47 5.59 13.56
N ILE A 92 -1.50 4.67 13.47
CA ILE A 92 -1.30 3.60 14.45
C ILE A 92 -1.01 4.16 15.83
N THR A 93 -0.14 5.16 15.95
CA THR A 93 0.15 5.82 17.24
C THR A 93 -1.13 6.31 17.89
N ARG A 94 -1.99 7.02 17.15
CA ARG A 94 -3.28 7.50 17.66
C ARG A 94 -4.21 6.36 18.09
N LEU A 95 -4.22 5.24 17.36
CA LEU A 95 -5.03 4.06 17.69
C LEU A 95 -4.53 3.36 18.96
N ILE A 96 -3.22 3.31 19.20
CA ILE A 96 -2.61 2.79 20.43
C ILE A 96 -2.95 3.72 21.60
N ASP A 97 -2.75 5.02 21.45
CA ASP A 97 -3.01 6.02 22.49
C ASP A 97 -4.48 6.05 22.93
N SER A 98 -5.40 5.79 21.98
CA SER A 98 -6.84 5.68 22.25
C SER A 98 -7.29 4.31 22.78
N GLY A 99 -6.38 3.34 22.92
CA GLY A 99 -6.69 2.00 23.41
C GLY A 99 -7.46 1.11 22.40
N ILE A 100 -7.61 1.55 21.16
CA ILE A 100 -8.27 0.75 20.10
C ILE A 100 -7.34 -0.36 19.61
N MET A 101 -6.05 -0.06 19.53
CA MET A 101 -5.01 -1.00 19.11
C MET A 101 -4.21 -1.47 20.31
N LYS A 102 -3.76 -2.72 20.30
CA LYS A 102 -2.85 -3.28 21.31
C LYS A 102 -1.56 -2.46 21.40
N PRO A 103 -0.94 -2.39 22.59
CA PRO A 103 0.33 -1.71 22.74
C PRO A 103 1.46 -2.48 22.05
N VAL A 104 1.78 -2.04 20.86
CA VAL A 104 2.88 -2.56 20.02
C VAL A 104 3.75 -1.39 19.55
N ASP A 105 4.94 -1.70 19.04
CA ASP A 105 5.76 -0.68 18.41
C ASP A 105 5.07 -0.18 17.12
N ALA A 106 4.76 1.13 17.07
CA ALA A 106 3.99 1.73 15.99
C ALA A 106 4.74 1.72 14.65
N ASP A 107 6.06 1.84 14.68
CA ASP A 107 6.91 1.82 13.51
C ASP A 107 6.93 0.41 12.89
N ALA A 108 7.16 -0.61 13.72
CA ALA A 108 7.13 -2.01 13.30
C ALA A 108 5.75 -2.41 12.75
N ALA A 109 4.68 -1.99 13.41
CA ALA A 109 3.31 -2.27 12.97
C ALA A 109 2.99 -1.60 11.62
N ALA A 110 3.40 -0.34 11.44
CA ALA A 110 3.24 0.37 10.16
C ALA A 110 4.00 -0.31 9.02
N HIS A 111 5.24 -0.70 9.25
CA HIS A 111 6.04 -1.45 8.29
C HIS A 111 5.38 -2.76 7.89
N LEU A 112 4.91 -3.54 8.85
CA LEU A 112 4.30 -4.84 8.59
C LEU A 112 2.96 -4.70 7.85
N LEU A 113 2.10 -3.76 8.24
CA LEU A 113 0.80 -3.56 7.57
C LEU A 113 0.97 -3.03 6.14
N ASN A 114 1.84 -2.04 5.92
CA ASN A 114 2.10 -1.53 4.57
C ASN A 114 2.73 -2.60 3.68
N SER A 115 3.71 -3.36 4.21
CA SER A 115 4.34 -4.45 3.48
C SER A 115 3.35 -5.58 3.17
N ALA A 116 2.44 -5.88 4.07
CA ALA A 116 1.40 -6.88 3.84
C ALA A 116 0.44 -6.45 2.71
N ALA A 117 0.00 -5.18 2.69
CA ALA A 117 -0.86 -4.64 1.63
C ALA A 117 -0.13 -4.65 0.27
N LEU A 118 1.12 -4.19 0.23
CA LEU A 118 1.94 -4.20 -0.99
C LEU A 118 2.17 -5.63 -1.50
N ASN A 119 2.54 -6.56 -0.62
CA ASN A 119 2.77 -7.96 -0.99
C ASN A 119 1.50 -8.64 -1.50
N ALA A 120 0.35 -8.33 -0.88
CA ALA A 120 -0.94 -8.80 -1.34
C ALA A 120 -1.25 -8.28 -2.75
N ALA A 121 -1.02 -7.02 -3.04
CA ALA A 121 -1.20 -6.43 -4.36
C ALA A 121 -0.28 -7.09 -5.42
N LEU A 122 1.00 -7.26 -5.10
CA LEU A 122 1.97 -7.94 -5.96
C LEU A 122 1.55 -9.39 -6.27
N TRP A 123 1.08 -10.11 -5.26
CA TRP A 123 0.64 -11.49 -5.43
C TRP A 123 -0.61 -11.59 -6.30
N VAL A 124 -1.59 -10.72 -6.09
CA VAL A 124 -2.80 -10.65 -6.95
C VAL A 124 -2.41 -10.34 -8.40
N ALA A 125 -1.56 -9.34 -8.62
CA ALA A 125 -1.14 -8.93 -9.96
C ALA A 125 -0.34 -10.02 -10.72
N SER A 126 0.38 -10.88 -9.99
CA SER A 126 1.16 -12.00 -10.58
C SER A 126 0.35 -13.29 -10.73
N SER A 127 -0.85 -13.35 -10.17
CA SER A 127 -1.70 -14.54 -10.24
C SER A 127 -2.22 -14.78 -11.66
N SER A 128 -2.36 -16.05 -12.04
CA SER A 128 -3.06 -16.45 -13.27
C SER A 128 -4.58 -16.22 -13.18
N GLU A 129 -5.13 -16.11 -11.97
CA GLU A 129 -6.56 -15.89 -11.69
C GLU A 129 -6.71 -14.75 -10.64
N PRO A 130 -6.39 -13.50 -10.99
CA PRO A 130 -6.37 -12.39 -10.03
C PRO A 130 -7.74 -12.14 -9.38
N GLU A 131 -8.84 -12.36 -10.10
CA GLU A 131 -10.20 -12.24 -9.57
C GLU A 131 -10.51 -13.23 -8.43
N LYS A 132 -9.89 -14.42 -8.47
CA LYS A 132 -10.01 -15.41 -7.40
C LYS A 132 -9.00 -15.18 -6.27
N ALA A 133 -7.85 -14.60 -6.60
CA ALA A 133 -6.79 -14.30 -5.65
C ALA A 133 -7.17 -13.12 -4.73
N LEU A 134 -7.75 -12.06 -5.30
CA LEU A 134 -8.08 -10.83 -4.60
C LEU A 134 -8.89 -11.03 -3.31
N PRO A 135 -10.05 -11.70 -3.32
CA PRO A 135 -10.86 -11.86 -2.10
C PRO A 135 -10.13 -12.65 -1.02
N LYS A 136 -9.30 -13.62 -1.37
CA LYS A 136 -8.50 -14.39 -0.42
C LYS A 136 -7.45 -13.53 0.26
N MET A 137 -6.78 -12.66 -0.49
CA MET A 137 -5.78 -11.77 0.07
C MET A 137 -6.40 -10.69 0.96
N ILE A 138 -7.55 -10.15 0.59
CA ILE A 138 -8.30 -9.21 1.42
C ILE A 138 -8.72 -9.85 2.74
N ASP A 139 -9.26 -11.08 2.70
CA ASP A 139 -9.69 -11.80 3.90
C ASP A 139 -8.50 -12.00 4.87
N VAL A 140 -7.39 -12.54 4.39
CA VAL A 140 -6.21 -12.78 5.23
C VAL A 140 -5.59 -11.48 5.73
N PHE A 141 -5.51 -10.44 4.89
CA PHE A 141 -5.03 -9.12 5.32
C PHE A 141 -5.88 -8.55 6.47
N THR A 142 -7.21 -8.64 6.33
CA THR A 142 -8.16 -8.17 7.37
C THR A 142 -7.96 -8.92 8.69
N GLN A 143 -7.76 -10.24 8.63
CA GLN A 143 -7.51 -11.06 9.83
C GLN A 143 -6.17 -10.73 10.48
N LEU A 144 -5.11 -10.55 9.69
CA LEU A 144 -3.79 -10.14 10.19
C LEU A 144 -3.86 -8.78 10.88
N ALA A 145 -4.48 -7.80 10.25
CA ALA A 145 -4.71 -6.49 10.85
C ALA A 145 -5.53 -6.63 12.14
N GLY A 146 -6.64 -7.38 12.09
CA GLY A 146 -7.53 -7.63 13.23
C GLY A 146 -6.81 -8.21 14.46
N GLY A 147 -5.74 -8.95 14.26
CA GLY A 147 -4.87 -9.45 15.34
C GLY A 147 -4.23 -8.35 16.20
N LEU A 148 -4.11 -7.13 15.66
CA LEU A 148 -3.57 -5.96 16.37
C LEU A 148 -4.65 -5.14 17.11
N ARG A 149 -5.92 -5.35 16.81
CA ARG A 149 -7.03 -4.68 17.50
C ARG A 149 -7.20 -5.24 18.92
N HIS A 150 -7.52 -4.38 19.89
CA HIS A 150 -8.01 -4.85 21.18
C HIS A 150 -9.33 -5.58 20.99
N SER A 151 -9.44 -6.78 21.56
CA SER A 151 -10.73 -7.45 21.66
C SER A 151 -11.65 -6.58 22.54
N ALA A 152 -12.83 -6.24 22.04
CA ALA A 152 -13.85 -5.68 22.90
C ALA A 152 -14.13 -6.68 24.03
N ILE A 153 -13.98 -6.24 25.28
CA ILE A 153 -14.34 -7.01 26.46
C ILE A 153 -15.88 -7.11 26.50
#